data_05729380162cc8dbcb752d43fdcf3078
#
_entry.id   05729380162cc8dbcb752d43fdcf3078
#
_cell.length_a   1.000
_cell.length_b   1.000
_cell.length_c   1.000
_cell.angle_alpha   90.00
_cell.angle_beta   90.00
_cell.angle_gamma   90.00
#
_symmetry.space_group_name_H-M   'P 1'
#
loop_
_entity.id
_entity.type
_entity.pdbx_description
1 polymer ?
#
loop_
_entity_poly.entity_id
_entity_poly.type
_entity_poly.pdbx_seq_one_letter_code
_entity_poly.pdbx_strand_id
1 'polypeptide(L)'
;MPSTTMLLSEALLANGVETTEPAYDTVSVAAAPRWLTRVWGSNTAAMTVSRRIYVGDKTLQKIEDGNAGKLLKHESVHVDQWQRHGRIGFLTRYLGDYLRGRLAGLSHSAAYLAIPFEKEAISKSE
;
A
#
# COMPACT_ATOMS: atom_id res chain seq x y z
N MET A 1 7.71 24.91 -4.56
CA MET A 1 6.79 23.88 -4.05
C MET A 1 7.56 22.60 -3.81
N PRO A 2 7.54 22.10 -2.60
CA PRO A 2 8.13 20.78 -2.39
C PRO A 2 7.35 19.74 -3.20
N SER A 3 8.08 18.85 -3.81
CA SER A 3 7.45 17.73 -4.50
C SER A 3 6.80 16.82 -3.49
N THR A 4 5.52 16.50 -3.69
CA THR A 4 4.80 15.52 -2.86
C THR A 4 4.87 14.12 -3.47
N THR A 5 5.66 13.97 -4.53
CA THR A 5 5.83 12.70 -5.24
C THR A 5 7.28 12.27 -5.22
N MET A 6 7.53 11.02 -4.87
CA MET A 6 8.87 10.45 -4.90
C MET A 6 8.78 9.01 -5.42
N LEU A 7 9.90 8.44 -5.83
CA LEU A 7 9.94 7.05 -6.24
C LEU A 7 9.94 6.14 -5.02
N LEU A 8 9.31 4.98 -5.14
CA LEU A 8 9.27 4.00 -4.05
C LEU A 8 10.69 3.58 -3.65
N SER A 9 11.58 3.37 -4.61
CA SER A 9 12.97 3.01 -4.31
C SER A 9 13.66 4.07 -3.46
N GLU A 10 13.42 5.34 -3.75
CA GLU A 10 13.98 6.45 -2.96
C GLU A 10 13.40 6.49 -1.55
N ALA A 11 12.08 6.31 -1.45
CA ALA A 11 11.40 6.32 -0.16
C ALA A 11 11.87 5.16 0.72
N LEU A 12 12.01 3.96 0.15
CA LEU A 12 12.50 2.79 0.89
C LEU A 12 13.91 3.04 1.43
N LEU A 13 14.81 3.52 0.59
CA LEU A 13 16.18 3.79 1.00
C LEU A 13 16.23 4.83 2.12
N ALA A 14 15.46 5.91 1.99
CA ALA A 14 15.39 6.96 3.00
C ALA A 14 14.82 6.47 4.33
N ASN A 15 14.12 5.36 4.32
CA ASN A 15 13.50 4.77 5.52
C ASN A 15 14.20 3.48 5.98
N GLY A 16 15.44 3.30 5.56
CA GLY A 16 16.29 2.22 6.06
C GLY A 16 16.03 0.86 5.43
N VAL A 17 15.32 0.82 4.32
CA VAL A 17 15.01 -0.43 3.63
C VAL A 17 15.84 -0.52 2.36
N GLU A 18 16.80 -1.43 2.34
CA GLU A 18 17.60 -1.67 1.15
C GLU A 18 16.86 -2.59 0.20
N THR A 19 16.88 -2.25 -1.07
CA THR A 19 16.26 -3.07 -2.10
C THR A 19 17.00 -2.87 -3.42
N THR A 20 17.08 -3.95 -4.20
CA THR A 20 17.63 -3.91 -5.56
C THR A 20 16.56 -4.17 -6.61
N GLU A 21 15.28 -4.19 -6.21
CA GLU A 21 14.17 -4.49 -7.13
C GLU A 21 14.00 -3.34 -8.13
N PRO A 22 14.31 -3.55 -9.43
CA PRO A 22 14.22 -2.48 -10.43
C PRO A 22 12.80 -1.96 -10.63
N ALA A 23 11.79 -2.79 -10.38
CA ALA A 23 10.39 -2.38 -10.55
C ALA A 23 10.04 -1.18 -9.66
N TYR A 24 10.68 -1.06 -8.50
CA TYR A 24 10.38 0.03 -7.56
C TYR A 24 10.86 1.40 -8.07
N ASP A 25 11.73 1.42 -9.06
CA ASP A 25 12.13 2.67 -9.72
C ASP A 25 11.03 3.23 -10.63
N THR A 26 9.99 2.45 -10.91
CA THR A 26 8.86 2.86 -11.74
C THR A 26 7.60 3.13 -10.92
N VAL A 27 7.68 2.96 -9.60
CA VAL A 27 6.54 3.14 -8.70
C VAL A 27 6.65 4.48 -7.99
N SER A 28 5.56 5.25 -8.00
CA SER A 28 5.51 6.57 -7.36
C SER A 28 4.84 6.48 -6.00
N VAL A 29 5.36 7.22 -5.03
CA VAL A 29 4.70 7.48 -3.74
C VAL A 29 4.23 8.92 -3.77
N ALA A 30 2.94 9.14 -3.63
CA ALA A 30 2.35 10.47 -3.78
C ALA A 30 1.32 10.75 -2.68
N ALA A 31 1.16 12.04 -2.35
CA ALA A 31 0.10 12.45 -1.45
C ALA A 31 -1.24 12.14 -2.08
N ALA A 32 -2.15 11.54 -1.31
CA ALA A 32 -3.48 11.22 -1.79
C ALA A 32 -4.28 12.50 -2.01
N PRO A 33 -5.04 12.60 -3.10
CA PRO A 33 -5.93 13.75 -3.29
C PRO A 33 -7.03 13.74 -2.22
N ARG A 34 -7.57 14.92 -1.91
CA ARG A 34 -8.55 15.04 -0.82
C ARG A 34 -9.80 14.21 -1.04
N TRP A 35 -10.26 14.05 -2.29
CA TRP A 35 -11.43 13.23 -2.56
C TRP A 35 -11.19 11.77 -2.17
N LEU A 36 -9.94 11.28 -2.36
CA LEU A 36 -9.58 9.91 -2.03
C LEU A 36 -9.50 9.73 -0.50
N THR A 37 -8.90 10.67 0.22
CA THR A 37 -8.82 10.59 1.68
C THR A 37 -10.19 10.66 2.35
N ARG A 38 -11.15 11.33 1.74
CA ARG A 38 -12.52 11.35 2.25
C ARG A 38 -13.21 9.99 2.10
N VAL A 39 -12.88 9.26 1.02
CA VAL A 39 -13.50 7.96 0.75
C VAL A 39 -12.88 6.86 1.61
N TRP A 40 -11.56 6.87 1.77
CA TRP A 40 -10.89 5.75 2.43
C TRP A 40 -10.92 5.83 3.97
N GLY A 41 -11.30 6.97 4.53
CA GLY A 41 -11.44 7.13 5.99
C GLY A 41 -10.13 7.46 6.69
N SER A 42 -10.25 7.81 7.97
CA SER A 42 -9.14 8.30 8.78
C SER A 42 -8.14 7.23 9.21
N ASN A 43 -8.51 5.95 9.13
CA ASN A 43 -7.66 4.85 9.58
C ASN A 43 -6.75 4.30 8.48
N THR A 44 -6.91 4.75 7.25
CA THR A 44 -6.09 4.28 6.13
C THR A 44 -4.85 5.14 6.01
N ALA A 45 -3.67 4.54 6.19
CA ALA A 45 -2.40 5.26 6.10
C ALA A 45 -1.92 5.38 4.65
N ALA A 46 -2.16 4.35 3.85
CA ALA A 46 -1.69 4.28 2.47
C ALA A 46 -2.55 3.32 1.65
N MET A 47 -2.51 3.50 0.34
CA MET A 47 -3.22 2.62 -0.60
C MET A 47 -2.38 2.45 -1.86
N THR A 48 -2.12 1.21 -2.25
CA THR A 48 -1.40 0.89 -3.48
C THR A 48 -2.39 0.61 -4.60
N VAL A 49 -2.24 1.32 -5.71
CA VAL A 49 -3.01 1.09 -6.93
C VAL A 49 -2.03 0.94 -8.09
N SER A 50 -1.79 -0.30 -8.50
CA SER A 50 -0.85 -0.66 -9.56
C SER A 50 0.57 -0.17 -9.27
N ARG A 51 1.03 0.89 -9.94
CA ARG A 51 2.39 1.46 -9.79
C ARG A 51 2.39 2.76 -8.99
N ARG A 52 1.37 2.98 -8.16
CA ARG A 52 1.28 4.21 -7.40
C ARG A 52 0.83 3.91 -5.97
N ILE A 53 1.53 4.49 -5.02
CA ILE A 53 1.18 4.38 -3.60
C ILE A 53 0.70 5.76 -3.17
N TYR A 54 -0.57 5.85 -2.77
CA TYR A 54 -1.14 7.08 -2.24
C TYR A 54 -1.03 7.07 -0.73
N VAL A 55 -0.59 8.17 -0.15
CA VAL A 55 -0.40 8.29 1.30
C VAL A 55 -1.12 9.53 1.82
N GLY A 56 -1.61 9.45 3.06
CA GLY A 56 -2.15 10.62 3.74
C GLY A 56 -1.04 11.52 4.25
N ASP A 57 -1.42 12.73 4.71
CA ASP A 57 -0.45 13.74 5.14
C ASP A 57 0.44 13.24 6.29
N LYS A 58 -0.14 12.55 7.27
CA LYS A 58 0.63 12.02 8.40
C LYS A 58 1.62 10.95 7.96
N THR A 59 1.22 10.11 7.02
CA THR A 59 2.09 9.08 6.47
C THR A 59 3.21 9.69 5.66
N LEU A 60 2.91 10.72 4.86
CA LEU A 60 3.94 11.42 4.09
C LEU A 60 4.98 12.02 5.02
N GLN A 61 4.56 12.61 6.15
CA GLN A 61 5.48 13.15 7.15
C GLN A 61 6.36 12.05 7.74
N LYS A 62 5.80 10.89 8.06
CA LYS A 62 6.60 9.75 8.55
C LYS A 62 7.64 9.30 7.54
N ILE A 63 7.29 9.30 6.25
CA ILE A 63 8.23 8.95 5.18
C ILE A 63 9.38 9.96 5.14
N GLU A 64 9.06 11.24 5.19
CA GLU A 64 10.06 12.31 5.20
C GLU A 64 10.97 12.23 6.42
N ASP A 65 10.43 11.81 7.56
CA ASP A 65 11.18 11.66 8.82
C ASP A 65 11.99 10.36 8.89
N GLY A 66 11.87 9.48 7.90
CA GLY A 66 12.57 8.20 7.88
C GLY A 66 11.97 7.13 8.77
N ASN A 67 10.71 7.27 9.18
CA ASN A 67 10.05 6.41 10.16
C ASN A 67 8.95 5.51 9.57
N ALA A 68 8.94 5.31 8.27
CA ALA A 68 7.88 4.55 7.60
C ALA A 68 8.38 3.27 6.91
N GLY A 69 9.50 2.71 7.38
CA GLY A 69 10.08 1.52 6.74
C GLY A 69 9.14 0.33 6.68
N LYS A 70 8.48 0.02 7.78
CA LYS A 70 7.55 -1.12 7.84
C LYS A 70 6.34 -0.91 6.93
N LEU A 71 5.76 0.29 6.95
CA LEU A 71 4.64 0.63 6.08
C LEU A 71 5.02 0.52 4.61
N LEU A 72 6.19 1.04 4.24
CA LEU A 72 6.68 0.99 2.86
C LEU A 72 6.95 -0.44 2.41
N LYS A 73 7.47 -1.29 3.29
CA LYS A 73 7.61 -2.73 2.98
C LYS A 73 6.25 -3.36 2.70
N HIS A 74 5.25 -3.04 3.53
CA HIS A 74 3.89 -3.55 3.37
C HIS A 74 3.33 -3.16 1.99
N GLU A 75 3.46 -1.88 1.64
CA GLU A 75 2.95 -1.40 0.36
C GLU A 75 3.75 -1.95 -0.83
N SER A 76 5.05 -2.19 -0.64
CA SER A 76 5.89 -2.82 -1.67
C SER A 76 5.41 -4.23 -2.00
N VAL A 77 4.94 -4.98 -1.01
CA VAL A 77 4.38 -6.31 -1.26
C VAL A 77 3.13 -6.20 -2.13
N HIS A 78 2.29 -5.20 -1.89
CA HIS A 78 1.11 -4.96 -2.75
C HIS A 78 1.52 -4.62 -4.18
N VAL A 79 2.58 -3.83 -4.36
CA VAL A 79 3.11 -3.54 -5.71
C VAL A 79 3.48 -4.85 -6.41
N ASP A 80 4.19 -5.74 -5.72
CA ASP A 80 4.59 -7.04 -6.26
C ASP A 80 3.37 -7.88 -6.63
N GLN A 81 2.33 -7.85 -5.80
CA GLN A 81 1.09 -8.57 -6.03
C GLN A 81 0.36 -8.05 -7.28
N TRP A 82 0.29 -6.72 -7.44
CA TRP A 82 -0.30 -6.11 -8.62
C TRP A 82 0.44 -6.53 -9.89
N GLN A 83 1.76 -6.57 -9.85
CA GLN A 83 2.57 -6.98 -11.00
C GLN A 83 2.40 -8.46 -11.31
N ARG A 84 2.38 -9.30 -10.29
CA ARG A 84 2.28 -10.75 -10.44
C ARG A 84 0.92 -11.17 -11.00
N HIS A 85 -0.14 -10.54 -10.58
CA HIS A 85 -1.51 -10.93 -10.95
C HIS A 85 -2.16 -10.05 -12.01
N GLY A 86 -1.56 -8.90 -12.33
CA GLY A 86 -2.16 -7.91 -13.22
C GLY A 86 -3.28 -7.15 -12.54
N ARG A 87 -3.75 -6.07 -13.17
CA ARG A 87 -4.76 -5.19 -12.58
C ARG A 87 -6.08 -5.92 -12.33
N ILE A 88 -6.58 -6.60 -13.34
CA ILE A 88 -7.86 -7.30 -13.24
C ILE A 88 -7.74 -8.48 -12.28
N GLY A 89 -6.67 -9.26 -12.40
CA GLY A 89 -6.44 -10.42 -11.53
C GLY A 89 -6.31 -10.03 -10.07
N PHE A 90 -5.55 -8.98 -9.76
CA PHE A 90 -5.40 -8.51 -8.38
C PHE A 90 -6.74 -8.02 -7.82
N LEU A 91 -7.43 -7.12 -8.53
CA LEU A 91 -8.68 -6.55 -8.06
C LEU A 91 -9.77 -7.60 -7.86
N THR A 92 -9.88 -8.52 -8.81
CA THR A 92 -10.89 -9.58 -8.72
C THR A 92 -10.68 -10.45 -7.50
N ARG A 93 -9.43 -10.85 -7.25
CA ARG A 93 -9.11 -11.68 -6.09
C ARG A 93 -9.28 -10.92 -4.78
N TYR A 94 -8.78 -9.68 -4.73
CA TYR A 94 -8.84 -8.86 -3.53
C TYR A 94 -10.29 -8.60 -3.11
N LEU A 95 -11.11 -8.13 -4.05
CA LEU A 95 -12.52 -7.83 -3.77
C LEU A 95 -13.32 -9.10 -3.49
N GLY A 96 -13.05 -10.17 -4.23
CA GLY A 96 -13.72 -11.46 -4.00
C GLY A 96 -13.44 -12.02 -2.62
N ASP A 97 -12.20 -11.96 -2.19
CA ASP A 97 -11.82 -12.43 -0.84
C ASP A 97 -12.45 -11.58 0.25
N TYR A 98 -12.48 -10.24 0.04
CA TYR A 98 -13.13 -9.34 0.98
C TYR A 98 -14.63 -9.65 1.10
N LEU A 99 -15.32 -9.77 -0.02
CA LEU A 99 -16.76 -10.07 -0.04
C LEU A 99 -17.06 -11.41 0.60
N ARG A 100 -16.22 -12.42 0.36
CA ARG A 100 -16.37 -13.73 1.00
C ARG A 100 -16.33 -13.61 2.51
N GLY A 101 -15.40 -12.80 3.04
CA GLY A 101 -15.31 -12.55 4.48
C GLY A 101 -16.56 -11.88 5.01
N ARG A 102 -17.07 -10.86 4.31
CA ARG A 102 -18.30 -10.16 4.72
C ARG A 102 -19.52 -11.08 4.70
N LEU A 103 -19.64 -11.90 3.65
CA LEU A 103 -20.74 -12.85 3.54
C LEU A 103 -20.67 -13.95 4.60
N ALA A 104 -19.48 -14.25 5.09
CA ALA A 104 -19.29 -15.18 6.21
C ALA A 104 -19.56 -14.54 7.57
N GLY A 105 -19.97 -13.27 7.61
CA GLY A 105 -20.33 -12.59 8.84
C GLY A 105 -19.20 -11.80 9.49
N LEU A 106 -18.05 -11.69 8.86
CA LEU A 106 -16.92 -10.93 9.42
C LEU A 106 -17.19 -9.43 9.34
N SER A 107 -16.69 -8.70 10.35
CA SER A 107 -16.70 -7.23 10.31
C SER A 107 -15.82 -6.73 9.17
N HIS A 108 -15.92 -5.44 8.84
CA HIS A 108 -15.05 -4.82 7.84
C HIS A 108 -13.56 -5.08 8.14
N SER A 109 -13.13 -4.82 9.38
CA SER A 109 -11.73 -5.02 9.77
C SER A 109 -11.31 -6.47 9.70
N ALA A 110 -12.15 -7.40 10.17
CA ALA A 110 -11.83 -8.83 10.15
C ALA A 110 -11.80 -9.36 8.72
N ALA A 111 -12.73 -8.92 7.86
CA ALA A 111 -12.74 -9.33 6.45
C ALA A 111 -11.49 -8.81 5.73
N TYR A 112 -11.08 -7.58 5.99
CA TYR A 112 -9.87 -6.99 5.43
C TYR A 112 -8.63 -7.79 5.84
N LEU A 113 -8.48 -8.08 7.13
CA LEU A 113 -7.33 -8.82 7.64
C LEU A 113 -7.32 -10.28 7.19
N ALA A 114 -8.47 -10.82 6.78
CA ALA A 114 -8.56 -12.18 6.26
C ALA A 114 -8.16 -12.31 4.79
N ILE A 115 -8.04 -11.20 4.06
CA ILE A 115 -7.63 -11.22 2.66
C ILE A 115 -6.21 -11.78 2.55
N PRO A 116 -5.98 -12.84 1.75
CA PRO A 116 -4.64 -13.42 1.63
C PRO A 116 -3.55 -12.43 1.21
N PHE A 117 -3.86 -11.48 0.33
CA PHE A 117 -2.91 -10.45 -0.07
C PHE A 117 -2.49 -9.56 1.10
N GLU A 118 -3.43 -9.23 2.01
CA GLU A 118 -3.11 -8.45 3.19
C GLU A 118 -2.28 -9.26 4.19
N LYS A 119 -2.61 -10.54 4.36
CA LYS A 119 -1.83 -11.43 5.25
C LYS A 119 -0.39 -11.55 4.78
N GLU A 120 -0.18 -11.69 3.47
CA GLU A 120 1.16 -11.76 2.89
C GLU A 120 1.93 -10.46 3.15
N ALA A 121 1.28 -9.31 2.92
CA ALA A 121 1.91 -8.02 3.11
C ALA A 121 2.30 -7.78 4.57
N ILE A 122 1.43 -8.15 5.51
CA ILE A 122 1.72 -8.04 6.94
C ILE A 122 2.91 -8.93 7.31
N SER A 123 2.89 -10.19 6.87
CA SER A 123 3.95 -11.15 7.17
C SER A 123 5.30 -10.70 6.66
N LYS A 124 5.37 -10.21 5.42
CA LYS A 124 6.62 -9.82 4.80
C LYS A 124 7.14 -8.45 5.25
N SER A 125 6.32 -7.67 5.94
CA SER A 125 6.73 -6.36 6.44
C SER A 125 7.24 -6.38 7.88
N GLU A 126 7.11 -7.51 8.56
CA GLU A 126 7.60 -7.66 9.92
C GLU A 126 9.12 -7.78 10.02
#